data_2a488caf19e10bd3ba58231f62aba91c
#
_entry.id   2a488caf19e10bd3ba58231f62aba91c
#
_cell.length_a   1.000
_cell.length_b   1.000
_cell.length_c   1.000
_cell.angle_alpha   90.00
_cell.angle_beta   90.00
_cell.angle_gamma   90.00
#
_symmetry.space_group_name_H-M   'P 1'
#
loop_
_entity.id
_entity.type
_entity.pdbx_description
1 polymer ?
#
loop_
_entity_poly.entity_id
_entity_poly.type
_entity_poly.pdbx_seq_one_letter_code
_entity_poly.pdbx_strand_id
1 'polypeptide(L)'
;MKFSLLIKSVTETKKPLLAVLIDPDKFNLDLIKLCDQRSVFCFLVGGSILEKGNIKTTVLAIKKHSNIPIILFPGDETQLTKEADGLFLPSLISGTNPDYLITKQLLMAPLIKKMKLESAPMAYLLINNTCVSSTQKITKTKPLNPKNKKEIINTAITAELLGFKLIYLEAGSGSKNPISCALVKQIKLKTSLPILVGGGIDSINKAKQAISSGANIIVVGNALEKNISLLNKISWLF
;
A
#
# COMPACT_ATOMS: atom_id res chain seq x y z
N MET A 1 7.17 2.84 17.76
CA MET A 1 7.36 4.20 17.15
C MET A 1 5.99 4.80 16.92
N LYS A 2 5.77 6.11 17.19
CA LYS A 2 4.48 6.76 16.88
C LYS A 2 4.28 6.79 15.36
N PHE A 3 3.05 6.52 14.90
CA PHE A 3 2.73 6.50 13.46
C PHE A 3 3.01 7.84 12.76
N SER A 4 2.75 8.96 13.45
CA SER A 4 3.09 10.31 12.95
C SER A 4 4.58 10.48 12.65
N LEU A 5 5.47 9.89 13.46
CA LEU A 5 6.92 9.89 13.21
C LEU A 5 7.28 8.99 12.02
N LEU A 6 6.57 7.86 11.85
CA LEU A 6 6.76 6.98 10.71
C LEU A 6 6.40 7.71 9.40
N ILE A 7 5.27 8.42 9.36
CA ILE A 7 4.89 9.22 8.18
C ILE A 7 5.91 10.32 7.91
N LYS A 8 6.38 11.01 8.96
CA LYS A 8 7.42 12.03 8.82
C LYS A 8 8.70 11.44 8.23
N SER A 9 9.14 10.27 8.69
CA SER A 9 10.34 9.62 8.15
C SER A 9 10.19 9.28 6.66
N VAL A 10 9.00 8.92 6.18
CA VAL A 10 8.75 8.67 4.74
C VAL A 10 8.93 9.93 3.89
N THR A 11 8.59 11.10 4.43
CA THR A 11 8.74 12.38 3.71
C THR A 11 10.18 12.89 3.74
N GLU A 12 10.91 12.67 4.81
CA GLU A 12 12.25 13.23 5.04
C GLU A 12 13.38 12.34 4.53
N THR A 13 13.16 11.02 4.47
CA THR A 13 14.22 10.11 3.99
C THR A 13 14.44 10.23 2.48
N LYS A 14 15.73 10.24 2.11
CA LYS A 14 16.14 10.10 0.70
C LYS A 14 16.30 8.63 0.28
N LYS A 15 16.29 7.71 1.26
CA LYS A 15 16.40 6.28 0.99
C LYS A 15 15.03 5.69 0.68
N PRO A 16 14.93 4.78 -0.28
CA PRO A 16 13.70 4.06 -0.53
C PRO A 16 13.37 3.15 0.66
N LEU A 17 12.10 2.84 0.86
CA LEU A 17 11.61 2.01 1.95
C LEU A 17 10.88 0.78 1.39
N LEU A 18 10.97 -0.34 2.10
CA LEU A 18 10.27 -1.58 1.75
C LEU A 18 9.09 -1.81 2.69
N ALA A 19 7.89 -1.90 2.15
CA ALA A 19 6.70 -2.37 2.86
C ALA A 19 6.30 -3.75 2.35
N VAL A 20 5.97 -4.65 3.26
CA VAL A 20 5.46 -5.98 2.94
C VAL A 20 3.96 -6.02 3.22
N LEU A 21 3.17 -6.27 2.17
CA LEU A 21 1.72 -6.41 2.29
C LEU A 21 1.38 -7.83 2.74
N ILE A 22 0.65 -7.93 3.83
CA ILE A 22 0.18 -9.18 4.42
C ILE A 22 -1.33 -9.25 4.29
N ASP A 23 -1.79 -10.19 3.48
CA ASP A 23 -3.19 -10.57 3.39
C ASP A 23 -3.51 -11.56 4.53
N PRO A 24 -4.44 -11.25 5.46
CA PRO A 24 -4.79 -12.16 6.54
C PRO A 24 -5.30 -13.53 6.09
N ASP A 25 -5.92 -13.61 4.90
CA ASP A 25 -6.36 -14.90 4.32
C ASP A 25 -5.18 -15.79 3.88
N LYS A 26 -3.98 -15.20 3.73
CA LYS A 26 -2.76 -15.86 3.27
C LYS A 26 -1.59 -15.66 4.23
N PHE A 27 -1.91 -15.52 5.52
CA PHE A 27 -0.90 -15.32 6.55
C PHE A 27 0.18 -16.41 6.53
N ASN A 28 1.44 -16.00 6.53
CA ASN A 28 2.60 -16.88 6.53
C ASN A 28 3.60 -16.43 7.60
N LEU A 29 3.74 -17.24 8.66
CA LEU A 29 4.62 -16.94 9.78
C LEU A 29 6.10 -16.93 9.40
N ASP A 30 6.52 -17.79 8.46
CA ASP A 30 7.93 -17.85 8.03
C ASP A 30 8.30 -16.58 7.26
N LEU A 31 7.37 -16.00 6.50
CA LEU A 31 7.57 -14.69 5.89
C LEU A 31 7.77 -13.60 6.96
N ILE A 32 6.99 -13.60 8.04
CA ILE A 32 7.13 -12.62 9.12
C ILE A 32 8.51 -12.73 9.77
N LYS A 33 8.94 -13.95 10.13
CA LYS A 33 10.26 -14.19 10.72
C LYS A 33 11.41 -13.78 9.78
N LEU A 34 11.24 -14.02 8.47
CA LEU A 34 12.23 -13.58 7.49
C LEU A 34 12.28 -12.06 7.37
N CYS A 35 11.13 -11.36 7.40
CA CYS A 35 11.07 -9.91 7.39
C CYS A 35 11.82 -9.29 8.57
N ASP A 36 11.70 -9.87 9.77
CA ASP A 36 12.36 -9.37 10.98
C ASP A 36 13.90 -9.41 10.90
N GLN A 37 14.43 -10.24 10.02
CA GLN A 37 15.87 -10.38 9.74
C GLN A 37 16.33 -9.52 8.55
N ARG A 38 15.48 -8.67 7.99
CA ARG A 38 15.73 -7.91 6.76
C ARG A 38 15.32 -6.45 6.93
N SER A 39 15.76 -5.62 5.99
CA SER A 39 15.44 -4.18 5.95
C SER A 39 13.99 -3.94 5.50
N VAL A 40 13.01 -4.38 6.29
CA VAL A 40 11.59 -4.10 6.08
C VAL A 40 11.19 -2.92 6.96
N PHE A 41 10.61 -1.90 6.35
CA PHE A 41 10.20 -0.67 7.01
C PHE A 41 8.89 -0.84 7.81
N CYS A 42 7.88 -1.47 7.20
CA CYS A 42 6.61 -1.76 7.84
C CYS A 42 5.86 -2.91 7.18
N PHE A 43 4.96 -3.51 7.92
CA PHE A 43 3.92 -4.36 7.36
C PHE A 43 2.70 -3.53 7.03
N LEU A 44 2.13 -3.73 5.84
CA LEU A 44 0.78 -3.29 5.50
C LEU A 44 -0.14 -4.50 5.68
N VAL A 45 -1.12 -4.41 6.58
CA VAL A 45 -2.00 -5.55 6.87
C VAL A 45 -3.43 -5.23 6.46
N GLY A 46 -3.96 -6.03 5.54
CA GLY A 46 -5.30 -5.87 4.99
C GLY A 46 -5.49 -6.57 3.65
N GLY A 47 -6.69 -6.53 3.16
CA GLY A 47 -7.06 -7.11 1.86
C GLY A 47 -8.27 -6.40 1.29
N SER A 48 -8.54 -6.63 0.01
CA SER A 48 -9.73 -6.04 -0.61
C SER A 48 -11.05 -6.58 -0.01
N ILE A 49 -11.07 -7.87 0.34
CA ILE A 49 -12.07 -8.57 1.16
C ILE A 49 -11.33 -9.63 1.96
N LEU A 50 -11.79 -9.94 3.15
CA LEU A 50 -11.33 -11.08 3.94
C LEU A 50 -12.42 -12.16 3.96
N GLU A 51 -12.05 -13.39 3.59
CA GLU A 51 -12.95 -14.53 3.57
C GLU A 51 -12.85 -15.38 4.85
N LYS A 52 -11.62 -15.62 5.32
CA LYS A 52 -11.31 -16.51 6.45
C LYS A 52 -10.38 -15.84 7.47
N GLY A 53 -9.54 -14.93 7.01
CA GLY A 53 -8.55 -14.25 7.85
C GLY A 53 -9.19 -13.25 8.81
N ASN A 54 -8.49 -12.97 9.89
CA ASN A 54 -8.92 -11.99 10.88
C ASN A 54 -7.78 -11.00 11.16
N ILE A 55 -8.05 -9.73 10.99
CA ILE A 55 -7.07 -8.64 11.16
C ILE A 55 -6.43 -8.68 12.56
N LYS A 56 -7.24 -8.76 13.61
CA LYS A 56 -6.73 -8.70 14.99
C LYS A 56 -5.81 -9.86 15.29
N THR A 57 -6.20 -11.08 14.94
CA THR A 57 -5.35 -12.26 15.18
C THR A 57 -4.07 -12.22 14.36
N THR A 58 -4.13 -11.74 13.11
CA THR A 58 -2.95 -11.56 12.26
C THR A 58 -2.00 -10.53 12.85
N VAL A 59 -2.50 -9.36 13.27
CA VAL A 59 -1.68 -8.31 13.90
C VAL A 59 -1.01 -8.81 15.17
N LEU A 60 -1.76 -9.51 16.05
CA LEU A 60 -1.20 -10.08 17.27
C LEU A 60 -0.14 -11.17 16.98
N ALA A 61 -0.38 -12.01 15.96
CA ALA A 61 0.60 -13.00 15.54
C ALA A 61 1.88 -12.35 15.01
N ILE A 62 1.79 -11.28 14.24
CA ILE A 62 2.97 -10.53 13.77
C ILE A 62 3.72 -9.94 14.98
N LYS A 63 3.04 -9.24 15.89
CA LYS A 63 3.66 -8.61 17.07
C LYS A 63 4.37 -9.59 17.99
N LYS A 64 3.94 -10.85 18.01
CA LYS A 64 4.61 -11.91 18.79
C LYS A 64 5.99 -12.29 18.20
N HIS A 65 6.23 -12.03 16.92
CA HIS A 65 7.40 -12.54 16.19
C HIS A 65 8.23 -11.44 15.50
N SER A 66 7.79 -10.18 15.55
CA SER A 66 8.50 -9.06 14.95
C SER A 66 8.17 -7.73 15.63
N ASN A 67 9.16 -6.83 15.65
CA ASN A 67 9.02 -5.45 16.12
C ASN A 67 8.82 -4.45 14.97
N ILE A 68 8.71 -4.92 13.73
CA ILE A 68 8.44 -4.08 12.57
C ILE A 68 7.05 -3.43 12.71
N PRO A 69 6.91 -2.11 12.49
CA PRO A 69 5.63 -1.42 12.58
C PRO A 69 4.55 -2.04 11.70
N ILE A 70 3.33 -2.13 12.23
CA ILE A 70 2.17 -2.69 11.54
C ILE A 70 1.19 -1.57 11.23
N ILE A 71 0.97 -1.32 9.94
CA ILE A 71 0.05 -0.32 9.43
C ILE A 71 -1.14 -1.01 8.78
N LEU A 72 -2.34 -0.72 9.25
CA LEU A 72 -3.54 -1.25 8.61
C LEU A 72 -3.70 -0.63 7.21
N PHE A 73 -4.10 -1.48 6.29
CA PHE A 73 -4.43 -1.12 4.92
C PHE A 73 -5.79 -1.73 4.53
N PRO A 74 -6.90 -1.24 5.16
CA PRO A 74 -8.18 -1.89 5.13
C PRO A 74 -8.93 -1.69 3.81
N GLY A 75 -9.64 -2.73 3.37
CA GLY A 75 -10.64 -2.65 2.32
C GLY A 75 -11.99 -2.13 2.82
N ASP A 76 -12.29 -2.31 4.12
CA ASP A 76 -13.51 -1.84 4.77
C ASP A 76 -13.37 -1.73 6.30
N GLU A 77 -14.45 -1.32 6.97
CA GLU A 77 -14.50 -1.06 8.41
C GLU A 77 -14.30 -2.31 9.28
N THR A 78 -14.52 -3.50 8.76
CA THR A 78 -14.31 -4.76 9.50
C THR A 78 -12.83 -5.08 9.69
N GLN A 79 -11.97 -4.44 8.90
CA GLN A 79 -10.53 -4.64 8.91
C GLN A 79 -9.79 -3.66 9.83
N LEU A 80 -10.44 -3.21 10.90
CA LEU A 80 -9.85 -2.31 11.89
C LEU A 80 -9.52 -3.04 13.19
N THR A 81 -8.38 -2.70 13.80
CA THR A 81 -8.02 -3.13 15.15
C THR A 81 -7.12 -2.10 15.83
N LYS A 82 -7.34 -1.88 17.14
CA LYS A 82 -6.50 -0.99 17.97
C LYS A 82 -5.09 -1.54 18.22
N GLU A 83 -4.87 -2.80 17.91
CA GLU A 83 -3.60 -3.49 18.13
C GLU A 83 -2.52 -3.09 17.09
N ALA A 84 -2.91 -2.45 16.01
CA ALA A 84 -1.97 -1.94 15.00
C ALA A 84 -1.29 -0.63 15.46
N ASP A 85 -0.19 -0.27 14.81
CA ASP A 85 0.59 0.92 15.14
C ASP A 85 0.09 2.16 14.39
N GLY A 86 -0.71 1.99 13.34
CA GLY A 86 -1.32 3.05 12.57
C GLY A 86 -2.19 2.54 11.42
N LEU A 87 -2.70 3.46 10.64
CA LEU A 87 -3.64 3.19 9.55
C LEU A 87 -3.35 4.09 8.35
N PHE A 88 -3.18 3.52 7.16
CA PHE A 88 -3.42 4.24 5.92
C PHE A 88 -4.92 4.19 5.62
N LEU A 89 -5.56 5.35 5.56
CA LEU A 89 -6.98 5.45 5.24
C LEU A 89 -7.13 5.66 3.73
N PRO A 90 -7.36 4.59 2.93
CA PRO A 90 -7.37 4.71 1.49
C PRO A 90 -8.66 5.33 0.98
N SER A 91 -8.56 6.19 -0.04
CA SER A 91 -9.67 6.60 -0.91
C SER A 91 -9.30 6.26 -2.35
N LEU A 92 -10.15 5.51 -3.03
CA LEU A 92 -9.94 5.09 -4.43
C LEU A 92 -10.30 6.23 -5.38
N ILE A 93 -9.45 7.27 -5.41
CA ILE A 93 -9.70 8.50 -6.19
C ILE A 93 -9.53 8.31 -7.71
N SER A 94 -9.05 7.15 -8.13
CA SER A 94 -9.01 6.77 -9.55
C SER A 94 -10.34 6.27 -10.09
N GLY A 95 -11.37 6.19 -9.25
CA GLY A 95 -12.69 5.69 -9.61
C GLY A 95 -13.80 6.64 -9.25
N THR A 96 -15.01 6.31 -9.70
CA THR A 96 -16.23 7.10 -9.48
C THR A 96 -17.22 6.40 -8.53
N ASN A 97 -16.85 5.25 -7.97
CA ASN A 97 -17.70 4.55 -7.02
C ASN A 97 -17.63 5.26 -5.64
N PRO A 98 -18.72 5.90 -5.17
CA PRO A 98 -18.72 6.64 -3.91
C PRO A 98 -18.41 5.77 -2.69
N ASP A 99 -18.68 4.46 -2.74
CA ASP A 99 -18.39 3.57 -1.63
C ASP A 99 -16.90 3.54 -1.27
N TYR A 100 -16.04 3.61 -2.29
CA TYR A 100 -14.58 3.58 -2.11
C TYR A 100 -13.94 4.97 -2.18
N LEU A 101 -14.71 5.99 -2.56
CA LEU A 101 -14.27 7.39 -2.49
C LEU A 101 -14.44 7.95 -1.08
N ILE A 102 -15.60 7.72 -0.44
CA ILE A 102 -15.94 8.34 0.84
C ILE A 102 -16.79 7.48 1.78
N THR A 103 -17.70 6.61 1.29
CA THR A 103 -18.65 5.89 2.17
C THR A 103 -17.92 4.98 3.17
N LYS A 104 -16.91 4.23 2.73
CA LYS A 104 -16.10 3.38 3.63
C LYS A 104 -15.37 4.20 4.70
N GLN A 105 -14.87 5.39 4.35
CA GLN A 105 -14.21 6.28 5.30
C GLN A 105 -15.19 6.82 6.35
N LEU A 106 -16.44 7.12 5.96
CA LEU A 106 -17.49 7.53 6.91
C LEU A 106 -17.79 6.42 7.93
N LEU A 107 -17.83 5.15 7.50
CA LEU A 107 -18.04 4.01 8.39
C LEU A 107 -16.84 3.77 9.31
N MET A 108 -15.62 3.93 8.80
CA MET A 108 -14.39 3.74 9.56
C MET A 108 -14.12 4.87 10.58
N ALA A 109 -14.49 6.11 10.28
CA ALA A 109 -14.11 7.28 11.07
C ALA A 109 -14.49 7.20 12.57
N PRO A 110 -15.73 6.84 12.97
CA PRO A 110 -16.08 6.72 14.39
C PRO A 110 -15.30 5.58 15.07
N LEU A 111 -15.01 4.49 14.38
CA LEU A 111 -14.24 3.36 14.90
C LEU A 111 -12.78 3.76 15.12
N ILE A 112 -12.15 4.45 14.17
CA ILE A 112 -10.78 4.98 14.28
C ILE A 112 -10.67 5.89 15.51
N LYS A 113 -11.63 6.81 15.70
CA LYS A 113 -11.67 7.70 16.88
C LYS A 113 -11.83 6.92 18.17
N LYS A 114 -12.75 5.95 18.24
CA LYS A 114 -12.97 5.10 19.43
C LYS A 114 -11.73 4.28 19.77
N MET A 115 -11.01 3.76 18.78
CA MET A 115 -9.79 2.97 18.95
C MET A 115 -8.56 3.85 19.24
N LYS A 116 -8.65 5.17 19.09
CA LYS A 116 -7.53 6.12 19.18
C LYS A 116 -6.39 5.75 18.23
N LEU A 117 -6.72 5.24 17.05
CA LEU A 117 -5.76 4.80 16.04
C LEU A 117 -5.28 6.01 15.23
N GLU A 118 -3.97 6.24 15.19
CA GLU A 118 -3.39 7.28 14.33
C GLU A 118 -3.59 6.88 12.85
N SER A 119 -3.98 7.83 12.01
CA SER A 119 -4.28 7.56 10.60
C SER A 119 -3.73 8.63 9.66
N ALA A 120 -3.39 8.22 8.44
CA ALA A 120 -3.02 9.13 7.36
C ALA A 120 -3.91 8.87 6.13
N PRO A 121 -4.57 9.91 5.59
CA PRO A 121 -5.35 9.77 4.36
C PRO A 121 -4.43 9.48 3.19
N MET A 122 -4.76 8.43 2.44
CA MET A 122 -3.98 7.95 1.31
C MET A 122 -4.81 7.95 0.03
N ALA A 123 -4.29 8.62 -0.99
CA ALA A 123 -4.87 8.58 -2.32
C ALA A 123 -4.48 7.27 -3.01
N TYR A 124 -5.46 6.40 -3.26
CA TYR A 124 -5.24 5.13 -3.95
C TYR A 124 -5.59 5.28 -5.42
N LEU A 125 -4.61 5.08 -6.30
CA LEU A 125 -4.75 5.12 -7.75
C LEU A 125 -4.56 3.72 -8.32
N LEU A 126 -5.64 3.10 -8.77
CA LEU A 126 -5.58 1.84 -9.51
C LEU A 126 -5.33 2.17 -10.99
N ILE A 127 -4.19 1.70 -11.52
CA ILE A 127 -3.71 2.02 -12.88
C ILE A 127 -3.42 0.70 -13.58
N ASN A 128 -4.34 0.25 -14.43
CA ASN A 128 -4.18 -1.04 -15.11
C ASN A 128 -5.03 -1.09 -16.40
N ASN A 129 -4.57 -1.86 -17.38
CA ASN A 129 -5.34 -2.19 -18.59
C ASN A 129 -5.07 -3.60 -19.11
N THR A 130 -4.36 -4.44 -18.33
CA THR A 130 -3.88 -5.75 -18.79
C THR A 130 -4.56 -6.93 -18.12
N CYS A 131 -5.04 -6.74 -16.89
CA CYS A 131 -5.73 -7.80 -16.14
C CYS A 131 -6.78 -7.21 -15.20
N VAL A 132 -7.77 -8.00 -14.85
CA VAL A 132 -8.78 -7.63 -13.86
C VAL A 132 -8.24 -7.97 -12.47
N SER A 133 -7.90 -6.94 -11.68
CA SER A 133 -7.41 -7.12 -10.31
C SER A 133 -8.54 -7.41 -9.32
N SER A 134 -8.20 -7.94 -8.14
CA SER A 134 -9.16 -8.12 -7.03
C SER A 134 -9.83 -6.79 -6.66
N THR A 135 -9.04 -5.71 -6.53
CA THR A 135 -9.56 -4.37 -6.27
C THR A 135 -10.59 -3.95 -7.31
N GLN A 136 -10.30 -4.13 -8.59
CA GLN A 136 -11.24 -3.79 -9.67
C GLN A 136 -12.55 -4.57 -9.56
N LYS A 137 -12.48 -5.88 -9.30
CA LYS A 137 -13.67 -6.74 -9.16
C LYS A 137 -14.55 -6.29 -8.00
N ILE A 138 -13.94 -6.05 -6.85
CA ILE A 138 -14.63 -5.74 -5.60
C ILE A 138 -15.22 -4.33 -5.62
N THR A 139 -14.42 -3.36 -6.06
CA THR A 139 -14.85 -1.96 -6.10
C THR A 139 -15.75 -1.64 -7.29
N LYS A 140 -15.86 -2.56 -8.26
CA LYS A 140 -16.56 -2.34 -9.54
C LYS A 140 -16.10 -1.08 -10.25
N THR A 141 -14.83 -0.68 -10.02
CA THR A 141 -14.24 0.55 -10.53
C THR A 141 -13.36 0.25 -11.73
N LYS A 142 -13.51 1.03 -12.80
CA LYS A 142 -12.62 0.96 -13.96
C LYS A 142 -11.27 1.58 -13.59
N PRO A 143 -10.14 0.86 -13.75
CA PRO A 143 -8.82 1.43 -13.51
C PRO A 143 -8.50 2.57 -14.48
N LEU A 144 -7.63 3.48 -14.07
CA LEU A 144 -7.04 4.47 -14.99
C LEU A 144 -6.21 3.76 -16.05
N ASN A 145 -6.36 4.19 -17.29
CA ASN A 145 -5.60 3.63 -18.41
C ASN A 145 -4.15 4.14 -18.36
N PRO A 146 -3.12 3.27 -18.27
CA PRO A 146 -1.70 3.66 -18.25
C PRO A 146 -1.26 4.53 -19.43
N LYS A 147 -1.98 4.48 -20.56
CA LYS A 147 -1.72 5.32 -21.74
C LYS A 147 -2.20 6.76 -21.54
N ASN A 148 -3.22 6.99 -20.70
CA ASN A 148 -3.73 8.32 -20.41
C ASN A 148 -2.95 8.98 -19.25
N LYS A 149 -1.68 9.31 -19.51
CA LYS A 149 -0.79 9.89 -18.49
C LYS A 149 -1.31 11.21 -17.93
N LYS A 150 -1.97 12.04 -18.75
CA LYS A 150 -2.52 13.33 -18.34
C LYS A 150 -3.56 13.15 -17.24
N GLU A 151 -4.51 12.23 -17.40
CA GLU A 151 -5.53 11.93 -16.40
C GLU A 151 -4.91 11.44 -15.09
N ILE A 152 -3.94 10.52 -15.16
CA ILE A 152 -3.28 9.97 -13.98
C ILE A 152 -2.52 11.07 -13.22
N ILE A 153 -1.78 11.94 -13.92
CA ILE A 153 -1.05 13.04 -13.32
C ILE A 153 -2.00 14.05 -12.68
N ASN A 154 -3.08 14.40 -13.37
CA ASN A 154 -4.10 15.29 -12.82
C ASN A 154 -4.75 14.71 -11.57
N THR A 155 -5.03 13.40 -11.54
CA THR A 155 -5.55 12.71 -10.34
C THR A 155 -4.55 12.79 -9.18
N ALA A 156 -3.25 12.63 -9.45
CA ALA A 156 -2.22 12.76 -8.42
C ALA A 156 -2.10 14.21 -7.87
N ILE A 157 -2.18 15.22 -8.74
CA ILE A 157 -2.22 16.64 -8.33
C ILE A 157 -3.48 16.92 -7.50
N THR A 158 -4.62 16.38 -7.91
CA THR A 158 -5.88 16.50 -7.16
C THR A 158 -5.75 15.91 -5.75
N ALA A 159 -5.06 14.75 -5.61
CA ALA A 159 -4.78 14.18 -4.30
C ALA A 159 -4.04 15.14 -3.38
N GLU A 160 -3.02 15.83 -3.88
CA GLU A 160 -2.28 16.82 -3.11
C GLU A 160 -3.15 18.01 -2.71
N LEU A 161 -3.91 18.56 -3.64
CA LEU A 161 -4.82 19.70 -3.38
C LEU A 161 -5.94 19.35 -2.38
N LEU A 162 -6.41 18.11 -2.36
CA LEU A 162 -7.39 17.61 -1.39
C LEU A 162 -6.76 17.29 -0.01
N GLY A 163 -5.43 17.43 0.16
CA GLY A 163 -4.76 17.28 1.45
C GLY A 163 -4.43 15.84 1.83
N PHE A 164 -4.43 14.90 0.89
CA PHE A 164 -3.90 13.56 1.13
C PHE A 164 -2.44 13.64 1.59
N LYS A 165 -1.99 12.65 2.35
CA LYS A 165 -0.62 12.62 2.92
C LYS A 165 0.34 11.77 2.11
N LEU A 166 -0.17 10.88 1.26
CA LEU A 166 0.61 9.99 0.41
C LEU A 166 -0.24 9.49 -0.77
N ILE A 167 0.44 9.05 -1.81
CA ILE A 167 -0.18 8.48 -3.01
C ILE A 167 0.26 7.01 -3.13
N TYR A 168 -0.69 6.11 -3.31
CA TYR A 168 -0.41 4.72 -3.64
C TYR A 168 -0.75 4.45 -5.11
N LEU A 169 0.27 4.15 -5.91
CA LEU A 169 0.15 3.77 -7.31
C LEU A 169 0.11 2.24 -7.40
N GLU A 170 -1.04 1.68 -7.70
CA GLU A 170 -1.27 0.23 -7.74
C GLU A 170 -1.49 -0.26 -9.17
N ALA A 171 -0.65 -1.20 -9.61
CA ALA A 171 -0.80 -1.85 -10.91
C ALA A 171 -1.85 -2.98 -10.91
N GLY A 172 -2.37 -3.34 -9.75
CA GLY A 172 -3.30 -4.46 -9.54
C GLY A 172 -2.61 -5.73 -9.06
N SER A 173 -3.28 -6.40 -8.11
CA SER A 173 -2.83 -7.70 -7.61
C SER A 173 -2.71 -8.70 -8.76
N GLY A 174 -1.56 -9.35 -8.88
CA GLY A 174 -1.26 -10.30 -9.96
C GLY A 174 -0.89 -9.66 -11.31
N SER A 175 -0.74 -8.34 -11.39
CA SER A 175 -0.22 -7.69 -12.59
C SER A 175 1.15 -8.22 -12.97
N LYS A 176 1.37 -8.45 -14.26
CA LYS A 176 2.69 -8.87 -14.79
C LYS A 176 3.70 -7.70 -14.82
N ASN A 177 3.21 -6.49 -14.93
CA ASN A 177 4.04 -5.30 -15.05
C ASN A 177 3.72 -4.31 -13.92
N PRO A 178 4.74 -3.72 -13.27
CA PRO A 178 4.55 -2.62 -12.33
C PRO A 178 4.16 -1.33 -13.05
N ILE A 179 3.85 -0.30 -12.28
CA ILE A 179 3.65 1.07 -12.79
C ILE A 179 4.91 1.51 -13.54
N SER A 180 4.74 2.11 -14.72
CA SER A 180 5.88 2.53 -15.56
C SER A 180 6.74 3.59 -14.86
N CYS A 181 8.06 3.44 -14.94
CA CYS A 181 9.03 4.40 -14.39
C CYS A 181 8.80 5.84 -14.86
N ALA A 182 8.46 6.00 -16.16
CA ALA A 182 8.20 7.31 -16.73
C ALA A 182 6.99 8.00 -16.07
N LEU A 183 5.95 7.23 -15.69
CA LEU A 183 4.78 7.75 -15.02
C LEU A 183 5.09 8.15 -13.57
N VAL A 184 5.80 7.29 -12.83
CA VAL A 184 6.23 7.60 -11.44
C VAL A 184 7.07 8.87 -11.41
N LYS A 185 8.06 8.99 -12.33
CA LYS A 185 8.88 10.22 -12.45
C LYS A 185 8.04 11.47 -12.71
N GLN A 186 7.07 11.38 -13.61
CA GLN A 186 6.20 12.53 -13.94
C GLN A 186 5.34 12.93 -12.73
N ILE A 187 4.77 11.99 -11.99
CA ILE A 187 4.01 12.27 -10.77
C ILE A 187 4.93 12.91 -9.72
N LYS A 188 6.14 12.37 -9.52
CA LYS A 188 7.13 12.90 -8.57
C LYS A 188 7.54 14.34 -8.86
N LEU A 189 7.57 14.73 -10.14
CA LEU A 189 7.87 16.10 -10.55
C LEU A 189 6.68 17.07 -10.36
N LYS A 190 5.47 16.57 -10.20
CA LYS A 190 4.25 17.36 -10.17
C LYS A 190 3.57 17.41 -8.80
N THR A 191 4.01 16.55 -7.86
CA THR A 191 3.48 16.51 -6.49
C THR A 191 4.62 16.41 -5.48
N SER A 192 4.41 16.94 -4.28
CA SER A 192 5.33 16.78 -3.14
C SER A 192 5.03 15.53 -2.31
N LEU A 193 3.91 14.86 -2.56
CA LEU A 193 3.46 13.72 -1.78
C LEU A 193 4.41 12.52 -1.90
N PRO A 194 4.65 11.78 -0.82
CA PRO A 194 5.32 10.50 -0.89
C PRO A 194 4.56 9.53 -1.79
N ILE A 195 5.30 8.80 -2.62
CA ILE A 195 4.75 7.86 -3.59
C ILE A 195 5.04 6.43 -3.13
N LEU A 196 3.98 5.65 -2.93
CA LEU A 196 4.03 4.21 -2.78
C LEU A 196 3.79 3.57 -4.15
N VAL A 197 4.54 2.52 -4.48
CA VAL A 197 4.35 1.76 -5.71
C VAL A 197 4.15 0.29 -5.38
N GLY A 198 3.03 -0.29 -5.82
CA GLY A 198 2.69 -1.69 -5.63
C GLY A 198 2.12 -2.34 -6.89
N GLY A 199 1.96 -3.66 -6.81
CA GLY A 199 1.51 -4.49 -7.93
C GLY A 199 2.60 -4.78 -8.96
N GLY A 200 2.74 -6.05 -9.34
CA GLY A 200 3.67 -6.50 -10.38
C GLY A 200 5.16 -6.45 -10.04
N ILE A 201 5.55 -6.19 -8.79
CA ILE A 201 6.95 -6.20 -8.35
C ILE A 201 7.32 -7.60 -7.87
N ASP A 202 7.87 -8.40 -8.76
CA ASP A 202 8.21 -9.82 -8.56
C ASP A 202 9.71 -10.11 -8.73
N SER A 203 10.54 -9.08 -8.91
CA SER A 203 11.97 -9.21 -9.10
C SER A 203 12.75 -7.99 -8.60
N ILE A 204 14.05 -8.21 -8.31
CA ILE A 204 14.95 -7.13 -7.90
C ILE A 204 15.05 -6.02 -8.96
N ASN A 205 15.01 -6.37 -10.24
CA ASN A 205 15.10 -5.39 -11.33
C ASN A 205 13.88 -4.47 -11.35
N LYS A 206 12.67 -5.02 -11.18
CA LYS A 206 11.44 -4.22 -11.09
C LYS A 206 11.43 -3.32 -9.85
N ALA A 207 11.90 -3.82 -8.71
CA ALA A 207 12.07 -3.00 -7.50
C ALA A 207 13.09 -1.86 -7.73
N LYS A 208 14.28 -2.16 -8.30
CA LYS A 208 15.27 -1.13 -8.67
C LYS A 208 14.70 -0.06 -9.60
N GLN A 209 13.94 -0.46 -10.60
CA GLN A 209 13.31 0.47 -11.54
C GLN A 209 12.29 1.39 -10.86
N ALA A 210 11.45 0.86 -9.98
CA ALA A 210 10.50 1.66 -9.22
C ALA A 210 11.22 2.66 -8.29
N ILE A 211 12.27 2.24 -7.59
CA ILE A 211 13.12 3.08 -6.75
C ILE A 211 13.75 4.22 -7.58
N SER A 212 14.42 3.87 -8.68
CA SER A 212 15.10 4.86 -9.53
C SER A 212 14.14 5.84 -10.22
N SER A 213 12.86 5.53 -10.24
CA SER A 213 11.81 6.42 -10.76
C SER A 213 11.27 7.40 -9.71
N GLY A 214 11.70 7.30 -8.44
CA GLY A 214 11.34 8.23 -7.37
C GLY A 214 10.25 7.72 -6.43
N ALA A 215 9.94 6.42 -6.44
CA ALA A 215 9.08 5.83 -5.41
C ALA A 215 9.75 5.94 -4.03
N ASN A 216 8.99 6.40 -3.04
CA ASN A 216 9.45 6.48 -1.65
C ASN A 216 9.32 5.14 -0.94
N ILE A 217 8.24 4.39 -1.22
CA ILE A 217 7.98 3.07 -0.64
C ILE A 217 7.66 2.09 -1.77
N ILE A 218 8.33 0.94 -1.74
CA ILE A 218 8.01 -0.20 -2.58
C ILE A 218 7.13 -1.16 -1.78
N VAL A 219 5.96 -1.52 -2.32
CA VAL A 219 5.03 -2.46 -1.67
C VAL A 219 5.06 -3.79 -2.40
N VAL A 220 5.38 -4.86 -1.66
CA VAL A 220 5.42 -6.23 -2.20
C VAL A 220 4.50 -7.13 -1.37
N GLY A 221 3.55 -7.78 -2.02
CA GLY A 221 2.61 -8.74 -1.40
C GLY A 221 2.64 -10.07 -2.14
N ASN A 222 1.79 -10.26 -3.14
CA ASN A 222 1.59 -11.52 -3.86
C ASN A 222 2.87 -12.23 -4.35
N ALA A 223 3.92 -11.50 -4.66
CA ALA A 223 5.19 -12.09 -5.07
C ALA A 223 5.85 -12.85 -3.91
N LEU A 224 5.74 -12.31 -2.67
CA LEU A 224 6.26 -12.95 -1.46
C LEU A 224 5.35 -14.09 -0.98
N GLU A 225 4.04 -14.01 -1.19
CA GLU A 225 3.13 -15.13 -0.94
C GLU A 225 3.50 -16.37 -1.76
N LYS A 226 3.94 -16.16 -3.01
CA LYS A 226 4.38 -17.24 -3.92
C LYS A 226 5.80 -17.72 -3.65
N ASN A 227 6.68 -16.80 -3.28
CA ASN A 227 8.10 -17.09 -3.08
C ASN A 227 8.71 -16.13 -2.06
N ILE A 228 8.78 -16.56 -0.80
CA ILE A 228 9.36 -15.77 0.29
C ILE A 228 10.86 -15.48 0.08
N SER A 229 11.60 -16.34 -0.67
CA SER A 229 13.02 -16.14 -0.91
C SER A 229 13.34 -14.90 -1.74
N LEU A 230 12.35 -14.36 -2.45
CA LEU A 230 12.46 -13.09 -3.17
C LEU A 230 12.83 -11.94 -2.23
N LEU A 231 12.37 -11.98 -0.95
CA LEU A 231 12.69 -10.98 0.05
C LEU A 231 14.20 -10.86 0.26
N ASN A 232 14.94 -11.99 0.28
CA ASN A 232 16.39 -11.98 0.43
C ASN A 232 17.10 -11.15 -0.65
N LYS A 233 16.54 -11.13 -1.87
CA LYS A 233 17.12 -10.39 -3.00
C LYS A 233 16.70 -8.91 -2.98
N ILE A 234 15.42 -8.64 -2.69
CA ILE A 234 14.88 -7.27 -2.73
C ILE A 234 15.36 -6.44 -1.54
N SER A 235 15.45 -7.01 -0.34
CA SER A 235 15.81 -6.28 0.88
C SER A 235 17.19 -5.61 0.85
N TRP A 236 18.10 -6.06 -0.01
CA TRP A 236 19.41 -5.41 -0.22
C TRP A 236 19.36 -4.03 -0.88
N LEU A 237 18.18 -3.59 -1.31
CA LEU A 237 17.99 -2.29 -1.96
C LEU A 237 17.64 -1.17 -0.96
N PHE A 238 17.43 -1.51 0.33
CA PHE A 238 16.85 -0.63 1.35
C PHE A 238 17.71 -0.45 2.61
#